data_d712c11c7eeb526c63a49c2ca73e1074
#
_entry.id   d712c11c7eeb526c63a49c2ca73e1074
#
_cell.length_a   1.000
_cell.length_b   1.000
_cell.length_c   1.000
_cell.angle_alpha   90.00
_cell.angle_beta   90.00
_cell.angle_gamma   90.00
#
_symmetry.space_group_name_H-M   'P 1'
#
loop_
_entity.id
_entity.type
_entity.pdbx_description
1 polymer ?
#
loop_
_entity_poly.entity_id
_entity_poly.type
_entity_poly.pdbx_seq_one_letter_code
_entity_poly.pdbx_strand_id
1 'polypeptide(L)'
;MRQIHDFPAFDPFIKDCLEQDRFYRYADPLADVIINSAGEGEGFPWHFDTNNFTITLAIQMADEGGMFEYAPNIRCDGEHFEDVSDVLDGKSDKVRRLKLEPGDLQLFKGRYSLHRVAPLKGKTPRYVAIFSYVEEPDMVGSPELTKQLYGRVLPIHLQRAGLRADAYID
;
A
#
# COMPACT_ATOMS: atom_id res chain seq x y z
N MET A 1 3.36 3.45 16.69
CA MET A 1 3.54 2.72 15.42
C MET A 1 4.93 2.11 15.31
N ARG A 2 6.00 2.88 15.51
CA ARG A 2 7.38 2.32 15.47
C ARG A 2 7.58 1.15 16.44
N GLN A 3 7.05 1.21 17.65
CA GLN A 3 7.15 0.10 18.62
C GLN A 3 6.49 -1.21 18.13
N ILE A 4 5.41 -1.13 17.35
CA ILE A 4 4.78 -2.30 16.72
C ILE A 4 5.68 -2.82 15.60
N HIS A 5 6.13 -1.93 14.72
CA HIS A 5 7.02 -2.27 13.61
C HIS A 5 8.35 -2.87 14.10
N ASP A 6 8.90 -2.37 15.22
CA ASP A 6 10.16 -2.82 15.77
C ASP A 6 10.02 -4.01 16.74
N PHE A 7 8.79 -4.51 16.93
CA PHE A 7 8.57 -5.71 17.74
C PHE A 7 9.19 -6.94 17.06
N PRO A 8 10.07 -7.69 17.73
CA PRO A 8 10.90 -8.72 17.07
C PRO A 8 10.11 -9.83 16.36
N ALA A 9 8.88 -10.12 16.80
CA ALA A 9 8.06 -11.15 16.18
C ALA A 9 7.18 -10.60 15.03
N PHE A 10 7.15 -9.29 14.77
CA PHE A 10 6.24 -8.70 13.79
C PHE A 10 6.62 -9.10 12.36
N ASP A 11 7.88 -8.89 11.94
CA ASP A 11 8.33 -9.24 10.59
C ASP A 11 8.21 -10.76 10.30
N PRO A 12 8.66 -11.67 11.20
CA PRO A 12 8.48 -13.11 11.00
C PRO A 12 7.00 -13.50 10.85
N PHE A 13 6.12 -12.95 11.70
CA PHE A 13 4.69 -13.21 11.62
C PHE A 13 4.09 -12.78 10.27
N ILE A 14 4.39 -11.58 9.80
CA ILE A 14 3.90 -11.08 8.51
C ILE A 14 4.46 -11.90 7.35
N LYS A 15 5.75 -12.22 7.38
CA LYS A 15 6.41 -13.05 6.37
C LYS A 15 5.74 -14.42 6.24
N ASP A 16 5.46 -15.07 7.36
CA ASP A 16 4.80 -16.38 7.42
C ASP A 16 3.36 -16.30 6.89
N CYS A 17 2.60 -15.26 7.28
CA CYS A 17 1.23 -15.05 6.79
C CYS A 17 1.15 -14.82 5.28
N LEU A 18 2.16 -14.15 4.71
CA LEU A 18 2.23 -13.87 3.27
C LEU A 18 2.90 -15.02 2.47
N GLU A 19 3.47 -16.03 3.16
CA GLU A 19 4.20 -17.15 2.55
C GLU A 19 5.30 -16.67 1.60
N GLN A 20 6.12 -15.69 2.07
CA GLN A 20 7.16 -15.08 1.26
C GLN A 20 8.55 -15.49 1.71
N ASP A 21 9.40 -15.95 0.75
CA ASP A 21 10.82 -16.22 1.01
C ASP A 21 11.64 -14.93 1.04
N ARG A 22 11.37 -14.00 0.12
CA ARG A 22 12.02 -12.69 0.00
C ARG A 22 11.10 -11.63 0.62
N PHE A 23 11.48 -11.15 1.80
CA PHE A 23 10.67 -10.23 2.57
C PHE A 23 11.58 -9.33 3.40
N TYR A 24 11.64 -8.05 3.04
CA TYR A 24 12.49 -7.04 3.65
C TYR A 24 11.69 -5.81 3.99
N ARG A 25 12.07 -5.11 5.05
CA ARG A 25 11.52 -3.78 5.33
C ARG A 25 11.85 -2.83 4.20
N TYR A 26 10.89 -2.00 3.82
CA TYR A 26 11.14 -0.94 2.85
C TYR A 26 12.14 0.05 3.43
N ALA A 27 13.26 0.28 2.73
CA ALA A 27 14.36 1.11 3.24
C ALA A 27 14.12 2.61 3.03
N ASP A 28 12.93 2.99 2.55
CA ASP A 28 12.55 4.38 2.29
C ASP A 28 12.14 5.10 3.59
N PRO A 29 12.93 6.10 4.06
CA PRO A 29 12.62 6.79 5.31
C PRO A 29 11.33 7.62 5.29
N LEU A 30 10.74 7.86 4.10
CA LEU A 30 9.49 8.59 3.93
C LEU A 30 8.28 7.66 3.83
N ALA A 31 8.49 6.36 3.55
CA ALA A 31 7.42 5.42 3.22
C ALA A 31 7.46 4.09 3.99
N ASP A 32 8.46 3.84 4.83
CA ASP A 32 8.60 2.58 5.58
C ASP A 32 7.46 2.36 6.60
N VAL A 33 7.15 3.42 7.38
CA VAL A 33 6.05 3.45 8.36
C VAL A 33 5.37 4.80 8.31
N ILE A 34 4.13 4.84 7.83
CA ILE A 34 3.36 6.08 7.71
C ILE A 34 1.99 5.96 8.39
N ILE A 35 1.40 7.11 8.70
CA ILE A 35 -0.02 7.22 9.07
C ILE A 35 -0.75 7.86 7.91
N ASN A 36 -1.68 7.12 7.34
CA ASN A 36 -2.60 7.63 6.34
C ASN A 36 -3.84 8.20 7.01
N SER A 37 -4.20 9.42 6.62
CA SER A 37 -5.35 10.15 7.16
C SER A 37 -6.24 10.60 6.02
N ALA A 38 -7.56 10.45 6.18
CA ALA A 38 -8.55 10.98 5.26
C ALA A 38 -9.77 11.50 6.03
N GLY A 39 -10.31 12.64 5.63
CA GLY A 39 -11.49 13.27 6.18
C GLY A 39 -12.73 13.11 5.30
N GLU A 40 -13.80 13.83 5.63
CA GLU A 40 -15.06 13.80 4.88
C GLU A 40 -14.85 14.18 3.40
N GLY A 41 -15.39 13.37 2.49
CA GLY A 41 -15.28 13.53 1.04
C GLY A 41 -13.94 13.07 0.46
N GLU A 42 -12.94 12.83 1.28
CA GLU A 42 -11.65 12.33 0.84
C GLU A 42 -11.64 10.81 0.72
N GLY A 43 -10.67 10.30 -0.02
CA GLY A 43 -10.39 8.89 -0.23
C GLY A 43 -9.04 8.76 -0.90
N PHE A 44 -8.70 7.55 -1.32
CA PHE A 44 -7.49 7.31 -2.11
C PHE A 44 -7.94 6.73 -3.46
N PRO A 45 -7.53 7.33 -4.59
CA PRO A 45 -7.93 6.85 -5.92
C PRO A 45 -7.38 5.45 -6.20
N TRP A 46 -7.83 4.81 -7.26
CA TRP A 46 -7.27 3.56 -7.74
C TRP A 46 -5.77 3.70 -8.01
N HIS A 47 -4.97 2.84 -7.42
CA HIS A 47 -3.51 2.82 -7.57
C HIS A 47 -2.92 1.44 -7.25
N PHE A 48 -1.68 1.25 -7.63
CA PHE A 48 -0.80 0.21 -7.12
C PHE A 48 0.21 0.85 -6.17
N ASP A 49 0.67 0.10 -5.18
CA ASP A 49 1.74 0.56 -4.30
C ASP A 49 3.11 0.46 -4.98
N THR A 50 4.06 1.25 -4.50
CA THR A 50 5.46 1.15 -4.91
C THR A 50 6.18 0.00 -4.23
N ASN A 51 5.80 -0.33 -3.01
CA ASN A 51 6.30 -1.47 -2.26
C ASN A 51 5.51 -2.75 -2.60
N ASN A 52 6.14 -3.91 -2.47
CA ASN A 52 5.53 -5.18 -2.86
C ASN A 52 4.39 -5.60 -1.92
N PHE A 53 4.59 -5.43 -0.61
CA PHE A 53 3.64 -5.83 0.42
C PHE A 53 3.28 -4.66 1.31
N THR A 54 2.00 -4.47 1.54
CA THR A 54 1.46 -3.41 2.38
C THR A 54 0.69 -4.04 3.54
N ILE A 55 1.09 -3.66 4.74
CA ILE A 55 0.42 -4.07 5.97
C ILE A 55 -0.26 -2.84 6.55
N THR A 56 -1.57 -2.91 6.71
CA THR A 56 -2.38 -1.81 7.22
C THR A 56 -2.98 -2.17 8.57
N LEU A 57 -2.69 -1.39 9.59
CA LEU A 57 -3.38 -1.47 10.88
C LEU A 57 -4.45 -0.38 10.96
N ALA A 58 -5.71 -0.78 11.07
CA ALA A 58 -6.82 0.14 11.24
C ALA A 58 -6.80 0.74 12.66
N ILE A 59 -6.70 2.07 12.76
CA ILE A 59 -6.66 2.80 14.03
C ILE A 59 -8.03 3.40 14.32
N GLN A 60 -8.59 4.11 13.36
CA GLN A 60 -9.89 4.76 13.42
C GLN A 60 -10.55 4.70 12.06
N MET A 61 -11.80 4.33 12.02
CA MET A 61 -12.57 4.28 10.79
C MET A 61 -13.58 5.44 10.73
N ALA A 62 -13.97 5.84 9.50
CA ALA A 62 -14.99 6.85 9.29
C ALA A 62 -16.37 6.35 9.74
N ASP A 63 -17.30 7.28 9.95
CA ASP A 63 -18.70 6.96 10.29
C ASP A 63 -19.36 6.14 9.18
N GLU A 64 -19.13 6.54 7.92
CA GLU A 64 -19.62 5.86 6.73
C GLU A 64 -18.58 5.98 5.58
N GLY A 65 -18.69 5.11 4.57
CA GLY A 65 -17.76 5.10 3.43
C GLY A 65 -16.40 4.51 3.82
N GLY A 66 -15.33 5.00 3.19
CA GLY A 66 -13.95 4.55 3.48
C GLY A 66 -13.69 3.07 3.22
N MET A 67 -14.55 2.42 2.43
CA MET A 67 -14.42 1.01 2.07
C MET A 67 -13.13 0.79 1.30
N PHE A 68 -12.36 -0.23 1.69
CA PHE A 68 -11.23 -0.70 0.91
C PHE A 68 -11.77 -1.54 -0.26
N GLU A 69 -11.51 -1.11 -1.47
CA GLU A 69 -11.89 -1.83 -2.70
C GLU A 69 -10.62 -2.24 -3.45
N TYR A 70 -10.59 -3.48 -3.93
CA TYR A 70 -9.38 -4.03 -4.55
C TYR A 70 -9.68 -5.10 -5.58
N ALA A 71 -8.84 -5.19 -6.62
CA ALA A 71 -8.76 -6.29 -7.56
C ALA A 71 -7.47 -7.07 -7.28
N PRO A 72 -7.56 -8.25 -6.62
CA PRO A 72 -6.40 -8.95 -6.12
C PRO A 72 -5.53 -9.51 -7.26
N ASN A 73 -4.22 -9.30 -7.15
CA ASN A 73 -3.19 -9.86 -8.05
C ASN A 73 -3.48 -9.63 -9.55
N ILE A 74 -4.12 -8.51 -9.89
CA ILE A 74 -4.48 -8.18 -11.26
C ILE A 74 -3.24 -7.96 -12.15
N ARG A 75 -2.08 -7.75 -11.53
CA ARG A 75 -0.79 -7.47 -12.15
C ARG A 75 0.28 -8.45 -11.63
N CYS A 76 0.00 -9.76 -11.62
CA CYS A 76 0.93 -10.74 -11.04
C CYS A 76 1.99 -11.24 -12.02
N ASP A 77 1.74 -11.19 -13.33
CA ASP A 77 2.60 -11.71 -14.40
C ASP A 77 2.69 -10.80 -15.63
N GLY A 78 2.28 -9.54 -15.49
CA GLY A 78 2.28 -8.52 -16.53
C GLY A 78 1.45 -7.31 -16.12
N GLU A 79 1.43 -6.25 -16.92
CA GLU A 79 0.69 -5.01 -16.64
C GLU A 79 -0.83 -5.18 -16.75
N HIS A 80 -1.31 -6.09 -17.60
CA HIS A 80 -2.73 -6.40 -17.78
C HIS A 80 -3.62 -5.16 -17.95
N PHE A 81 -3.24 -4.25 -18.86
CA PHE A 81 -3.88 -2.93 -19.04
C PHE A 81 -5.38 -3.02 -19.33
N GLU A 82 -5.86 -4.07 -20.01
CA GLU A 82 -7.29 -4.27 -20.26
C GLU A 82 -8.04 -4.54 -18.96
N ASP A 83 -7.53 -5.45 -18.11
CA ASP A 83 -8.12 -5.74 -16.81
C ASP A 83 -8.14 -4.51 -15.90
N VAL A 84 -7.05 -3.74 -15.91
CA VAL A 84 -6.95 -2.47 -15.17
C VAL A 84 -7.98 -1.47 -15.67
N SER A 85 -8.12 -1.31 -16.99
CA SER A 85 -9.11 -0.43 -17.60
C SER A 85 -10.54 -0.84 -17.21
N ASP A 86 -10.85 -2.13 -17.22
CA ASP A 86 -12.17 -2.63 -16.80
C ASP A 86 -12.47 -2.32 -15.32
N VAL A 87 -11.48 -2.38 -14.44
CA VAL A 87 -11.65 -1.94 -13.04
C VAL A 87 -11.94 -0.45 -12.96
N LEU A 88 -11.17 0.37 -13.67
CA LEU A 88 -11.35 1.83 -13.69
C LEU A 88 -12.70 2.25 -14.25
N ASP A 89 -13.17 1.53 -15.26
CA ASP A 89 -14.47 1.76 -15.90
C ASP A 89 -15.66 1.18 -15.10
N GLY A 90 -15.39 0.44 -14.01
CA GLY A 90 -16.41 -0.21 -13.20
C GLY A 90 -17.08 -1.43 -13.86
N LYS A 91 -16.44 -2.03 -14.86
CA LYS A 91 -16.93 -3.20 -15.62
C LYS A 91 -16.42 -4.53 -15.07
N SER A 92 -15.34 -4.51 -14.27
CA SER A 92 -14.68 -5.70 -13.77
C SER A 92 -15.47 -6.37 -12.65
N ASP A 93 -15.63 -7.68 -12.71
CA ASP A 93 -16.15 -8.53 -11.64
C ASP A 93 -15.07 -8.97 -10.62
N LYS A 94 -13.79 -8.62 -10.89
CA LYS A 94 -12.65 -8.94 -10.02
C LYS A 94 -12.60 -8.08 -8.76
N VAL A 95 -13.33 -6.95 -8.72
CA VAL A 95 -13.31 -6.04 -7.57
C VAL A 95 -13.96 -6.66 -6.34
N ARG A 96 -13.23 -6.63 -5.24
CA ARG A 96 -13.67 -7.06 -3.91
C ARG A 96 -13.73 -5.86 -2.98
N ARG A 97 -14.50 -5.99 -1.91
CA ARG A 97 -14.67 -4.95 -0.88
C ARG A 97 -14.37 -5.53 0.49
N LEU A 98 -13.63 -4.78 1.26
CA LEU A 98 -13.28 -5.13 2.63
C LEU A 98 -13.59 -3.94 3.54
N LYS A 99 -14.41 -4.19 4.55
CA LYS A 99 -14.64 -3.26 5.64
C LYS A 99 -13.65 -3.58 6.76
N LEU A 100 -12.83 -2.62 7.14
CA LEU A 100 -11.93 -2.74 8.28
C LEU A 100 -12.59 -2.17 9.53
N GLU A 101 -12.34 -2.81 10.65
CA GLU A 101 -12.71 -2.32 11.98
C GLU A 101 -11.44 -1.89 12.75
N PRO A 102 -11.52 -0.95 13.70
CA PRO A 102 -10.35 -0.58 14.52
C PRO A 102 -9.70 -1.80 15.19
N GLY A 103 -8.41 -1.97 15.00
CA GLY A 103 -7.62 -3.11 15.45
C GLY A 103 -7.37 -4.18 14.41
N ASP A 104 -8.06 -4.14 13.26
CA ASP A 104 -7.79 -5.07 12.16
C ASP A 104 -6.41 -4.84 11.55
N LEU A 105 -5.72 -5.95 11.29
CA LEU A 105 -4.46 -5.97 10.56
C LEU A 105 -4.70 -6.60 9.18
N GLN A 106 -4.65 -5.78 8.14
CA GLN A 106 -4.81 -6.19 6.75
C GLN A 106 -3.43 -6.38 6.11
N LEU A 107 -3.25 -7.51 5.44
CA LEU A 107 -2.04 -7.82 4.67
C LEU A 107 -2.43 -7.99 3.20
N PHE A 108 -1.73 -7.31 2.30
CA PHE A 108 -1.99 -7.47 0.87
C PHE A 108 -0.76 -7.16 0.01
N LYS A 109 -0.78 -7.70 -1.21
CA LYS A 109 0.27 -7.49 -2.21
C LYS A 109 -0.02 -6.22 -2.99
N GLY A 110 0.33 -5.06 -2.42
CA GLY A 110 -0.04 -3.73 -2.92
C GLY A 110 0.50 -3.44 -4.33
N ARG A 111 1.70 -3.94 -4.65
CA ARG A 111 2.32 -3.82 -5.98
C ARG A 111 1.55 -4.54 -7.08
N TYR A 112 0.83 -5.59 -6.72
CA TYR A 112 0.17 -6.51 -7.66
C TYR A 112 -1.35 -6.37 -7.68
N SER A 113 -1.92 -5.68 -6.71
CA SER A 113 -3.36 -5.54 -6.53
C SER A 113 -3.79 -4.10 -6.70
N LEU A 114 -4.56 -3.81 -7.74
CA LEU A 114 -5.13 -2.49 -7.94
C LEU A 114 -6.14 -2.22 -6.83
N HIS A 115 -5.99 -1.11 -6.10
CA HIS A 115 -6.81 -0.85 -4.93
C HIS A 115 -7.10 0.64 -4.72
N ARG A 116 -8.15 0.90 -3.94
CA ARG A 116 -8.53 2.25 -3.54
C ARG A 116 -9.18 2.26 -2.16
N VAL A 117 -9.31 3.46 -1.60
CA VAL A 117 -10.22 3.73 -0.49
C VAL A 117 -11.34 4.62 -1.04
N ALA A 118 -12.57 4.12 -0.98
CA ALA A 118 -13.74 4.89 -1.41
C ALA A 118 -13.91 6.15 -0.55
N PRO A 119 -14.52 7.23 -1.08
CA PRO A 119 -14.73 8.47 -0.33
C PRO A 119 -15.43 8.24 1.02
N LEU A 120 -14.96 8.94 2.03
CA LEU A 120 -15.47 8.92 3.38
C LEU A 120 -16.70 9.83 3.51
N LYS A 121 -17.58 9.47 4.45
CA LYS A 121 -18.72 10.31 4.85
C LYS A 121 -18.75 10.48 6.37
N GLY A 122 -19.21 11.63 6.82
CA GLY A 122 -19.29 11.97 8.23
C GLY A 122 -18.04 12.68 8.75
N LYS A 123 -18.09 13.07 10.02
CA LYS A 123 -17.09 13.96 10.64
C LYS A 123 -15.88 13.21 11.22
N THR A 124 -16.01 11.90 11.42
CA THR A 124 -14.94 11.08 11.99
C THR A 124 -13.92 10.75 10.91
N PRO A 125 -12.65 11.24 11.01
CA PRO A 125 -11.62 10.91 10.02
C PRO A 125 -11.18 9.46 10.15
N ARG A 126 -10.71 8.91 9.03
CA ARG A 126 -10.08 7.59 8.98
C ARG A 126 -8.57 7.73 9.24
N TYR A 127 -8.04 6.90 10.15
CA TYR A 127 -6.60 6.77 10.39
C TYR A 127 -6.18 5.32 10.27
N VAL A 128 -5.14 5.07 9.48
CA VAL A 128 -4.49 3.76 9.40
C VAL A 128 -2.98 3.92 9.46
N ALA A 129 -2.32 3.00 10.15
CA ALA A 129 -0.89 2.86 10.04
C ALA A 129 -0.57 1.93 8.86
N ILE A 130 0.45 2.26 8.09
CA ILE A 130 0.95 1.46 7.00
C ILE A 130 2.40 1.09 7.29
N PHE A 131 2.72 -0.19 7.13
CA PHE A 131 4.06 -0.75 7.22
C PHE A 131 4.38 -1.35 5.85
N SER A 132 5.45 -0.87 5.22
CA SER A 132 5.81 -1.23 3.85
C SER A 132 6.94 -2.24 3.82
N TYR A 133 6.78 -3.28 2.99
CA TYR A 133 7.77 -4.34 2.79
C TYR A 133 7.98 -4.61 1.31
N VAL A 134 9.16 -5.15 0.99
CA VAL A 134 9.64 -5.35 -0.38
C VAL A 134 10.31 -6.71 -0.53
N GLU A 135 10.46 -7.13 -1.79
CA GLU A 135 11.14 -8.38 -2.15
C GLU A 135 12.66 -8.19 -2.32
N GLU A 136 13.12 -6.96 -2.50
CA GLU A 136 14.54 -6.65 -2.64
C GLU A 136 15.05 -5.86 -1.42
N PRO A 137 16.21 -6.24 -0.85
CA PRO A 137 16.80 -5.48 0.23
C PRO A 137 17.20 -4.07 -0.23
N ASP A 138 17.21 -3.13 0.68
CA ASP A 138 17.64 -1.74 0.45
C ASP A 138 16.81 -0.93 -0.56
N MET A 139 15.67 -1.44 -1.00
CA MET A 139 14.79 -0.77 -1.94
C MET A 139 14.19 0.51 -1.34
N VAL A 140 14.10 1.55 -2.16
CA VAL A 140 13.47 2.85 -1.88
C VAL A 140 12.59 3.26 -3.06
N GLY A 141 11.72 4.25 -2.88
CA GLY A 141 10.91 4.83 -3.95
C GLY A 141 11.76 5.50 -5.03
N SER A 142 11.22 5.57 -6.26
CA SER A 142 11.86 6.36 -7.31
C SER A 142 11.90 7.84 -6.91
N PRO A 143 12.93 8.60 -7.33
CA PRO A 143 13.01 10.03 -7.01
C PRO A 143 11.79 10.81 -7.50
N GLU A 144 11.27 10.46 -8.69
CA GLU A 144 10.13 11.12 -9.33
C GLU A 144 8.86 10.93 -8.50
N LEU A 145 8.53 9.69 -8.18
CA LEU A 145 7.32 9.38 -7.41
C LEU A 145 7.43 9.86 -5.96
N THR A 146 8.61 9.73 -5.34
CA THR A 146 8.87 10.27 -4.01
C THR A 146 8.65 11.78 -3.98
N LYS A 147 9.10 12.51 -5.02
CA LYS A 147 8.85 13.95 -5.16
C LYS A 147 7.36 14.26 -5.30
N GLN A 148 6.64 13.47 -6.09
CA GLN A 148 5.20 13.62 -6.29
C GLN A 148 4.41 13.39 -4.99
N LEU A 149 4.71 12.31 -4.26
CA LEU A 149 3.95 11.92 -3.06
C LEU A 149 4.31 12.74 -1.82
N TYR A 150 5.60 13.05 -1.62
CA TYR A 150 6.10 13.66 -0.39
C TYR A 150 6.64 15.08 -0.57
N GLY A 151 6.61 15.62 -1.80
CA GLY A 151 7.10 16.96 -2.12
C GLY A 151 8.62 17.13 -2.02
N ARG A 152 9.38 16.09 -1.68
CA ARG A 152 10.83 16.13 -1.47
C ARG A 152 11.48 14.80 -1.88
N VAL A 153 12.79 14.88 -2.15
CA VAL A 153 13.65 13.72 -2.43
C VAL A 153 14.82 13.76 -1.46
N LEU A 154 15.17 12.63 -0.87
CA LEU A 154 16.34 12.48 0.00
C LEU A 154 17.53 11.93 -0.78
N PRO A 155 18.78 12.12 -0.32
CA PRO A 155 19.96 11.60 -1.00
C PRO A 155 19.90 10.08 -1.26
N ILE A 156 19.30 9.31 -0.37
CA ILE A 156 19.17 7.85 -0.51
C ILE A 156 18.36 7.45 -1.76
N HIS A 157 17.33 8.22 -2.15
CA HIS A 157 16.55 7.95 -3.35
C HIS A 157 17.39 8.09 -4.63
N LEU A 158 18.30 9.07 -4.66
CA LEU A 158 19.21 9.27 -5.80
C LEU A 158 20.30 8.20 -5.84
N GLN A 159 20.79 7.77 -4.68
CA GLN A 159 21.85 6.75 -4.57
C GLN A 159 21.36 5.34 -4.92
N ARG A 160 20.07 5.05 -4.67
CA ARG A 160 19.46 3.74 -4.83
C ARG A 160 18.42 3.70 -5.95
N ALA A 161 18.40 4.71 -6.83
CA ALA A 161 17.53 4.72 -7.99
C ALA A 161 17.80 3.50 -8.88
N GLY A 162 16.72 2.80 -9.28
CA GLY A 162 16.82 1.65 -10.18
C GLY A 162 17.14 0.30 -9.52
N LEU A 163 17.14 0.20 -8.18
CA LEU A 163 17.29 -1.10 -7.48
C LEU A 163 16.07 -2.02 -7.59
N ARG A 164 14.98 -1.55 -8.19
CA ARG A 164 13.79 -2.38 -8.41
C ARG A 164 14.05 -3.43 -9.48
N ALA A 165 13.70 -4.71 -9.19
CA ALA A 165 13.87 -5.82 -10.10
C ALA A 165 12.70 -6.01 -11.08
N ASP A 166 11.49 -5.54 -10.73
CA ASP A 166 10.33 -5.62 -11.61
C ASP A 166 10.32 -4.50 -12.67
N ALA A 167 9.64 -4.74 -13.78
CA ALA A 167 9.48 -3.79 -14.89
C ALA A 167 8.14 -3.06 -14.89
N TYR A 168 7.36 -3.16 -13.79
CA TYR A 168 6.05 -2.52 -13.71
C TYR A 168 6.17 -1.00 -13.59
N ILE A 169 5.22 -0.33 -14.22
CA ILE A 169 5.08 1.14 -14.15
C ILE A 169 4.66 1.54 -12.72
N ASP A 170 5.29 2.59 -12.18
CA ASP A 170 4.94 3.21 -10.89
C ASP A 170 3.75 4.15 -11.02
#